data_2b9a263b2ce446a7c9deb7c817ebe85e
#
_entry.id   2b9a263b2ce446a7c9deb7c817ebe85e
#
_cell.length_a   1.000
_cell.length_b   1.000
_cell.length_c   1.000
_cell.angle_alpha   90.00
_cell.angle_beta   90.00
_cell.angle_gamma   90.00
#
_symmetry.space_group_name_H-M   'P 1'
#
loop_
_entity.id
_entity.type
_entity.pdbx_description
1 polymer ?
#
loop_
_entity_poly.entity_id
_entity_poly.type
_entity_poly.pdbx_seq_one_letter_code
_entity_poly.pdbx_strand_id
1 'polypeptide(L)'
;GHRLIASTVGFLTIIMAVWLWRAEPRRWLRWFGVATLGSVIAQGLLGGLTVLFFLPAVISTAHAGLAEIFFCMTVAIAIFTSPGWIAGYAPGTEPRPGLSGEPGPTLRLLATAATVLIYTQIIVGATMRHTGAGLAIPDFPLMFGHLIPDHWSSAIAIHFTHRVGALLVSGAILTVFAHVRSRYRDHRELMRPAALMVGLVVVQVTLGAMTVLSRRDPWTNSFHVLCGALVLTTSLIVTLRAWRGSIADRGLRIADSIEDSGADSRGSQLIHNPIRNPQSTIRNDRARA
;
A
#
# COMPACT_ATOMS: atom_id res chain seq x y z
N GLY A 1 27.41 -9.75 -2.36
CA GLY A 1 26.39 -9.23 -1.44
C GLY A 1 25.01 -9.11 -2.04
N HIS A 2 24.78 -8.22 -3.03
CA HIS A 2 23.41 -7.91 -3.54
C HIS A 2 22.65 -9.14 -4.09
N ARG A 3 23.28 -9.99 -4.88
CA ARG A 3 22.64 -11.20 -5.42
C ARG A 3 22.17 -12.17 -4.33
N LEU A 4 22.96 -12.33 -3.26
CA LEU A 4 22.58 -13.19 -2.13
C LEU A 4 21.35 -12.64 -1.41
N ILE A 5 21.32 -11.34 -1.12
CA ILE A 5 20.16 -10.68 -0.50
C ILE A 5 18.92 -10.84 -1.37
N ALA A 6 19.04 -10.60 -2.69
CA ALA A 6 17.93 -10.74 -3.63
C ALA A 6 17.38 -12.18 -3.67
N SER A 7 18.27 -13.20 -3.68
CA SER A 7 17.87 -14.60 -3.64
C SER A 7 17.17 -14.96 -2.33
N THR A 8 17.65 -14.44 -1.20
CA THR A 8 17.02 -14.64 0.13
C THR A 8 15.62 -14.02 0.16
N VAL A 9 15.46 -12.78 -0.34
CA VAL A 9 14.15 -12.11 -0.44
C VAL A 9 13.21 -12.91 -1.34
N GLY A 10 13.68 -13.38 -2.50
CA GLY A 10 12.90 -14.23 -3.40
C GLY A 10 12.43 -15.52 -2.71
N PHE A 11 13.33 -16.22 -2.01
CA PHE A 11 13.03 -17.44 -1.28
C PHE A 11 12.00 -17.21 -0.16
N LEU A 12 12.17 -16.16 0.64
CA LEU A 12 11.21 -15.79 1.69
C LEU A 12 9.84 -15.42 1.11
N THR A 13 9.80 -14.79 -0.07
CA THR A 13 8.55 -14.46 -0.76
C THR A 13 7.82 -15.72 -1.24
N ILE A 14 8.55 -16.75 -1.69
CA ILE A 14 7.95 -18.06 -2.03
C ILE A 14 7.32 -18.68 -0.78
N ILE A 15 8.04 -18.72 0.34
CA ILE A 15 7.51 -19.25 1.61
C ILE A 15 6.25 -18.49 2.01
N MET A 16 6.27 -17.17 1.98
CA MET A 16 5.13 -16.31 2.30
C MET A 16 3.92 -16.60 1.38
N ALA A 17 4.13 -16.69 0.08
CA ALA A 17 3.06 -16.95 -0.88
C ALA A 17 2.43 -18.34 -0.67
N VAL A 18 3.26 -19.38 -0.43
CA VAL A 18 2.80 -20.74 -0.13
C VAL A 18 2.03 -20.77 1.20
N TRP A 19 2.53 -20.07 2.22
CA TRP A 19 1.84 -20.00 3.52
C TRP A 19 0.48 -19.31 3.39
N LEU A 20 0.41 -18.14 2.76
CA LEU A 20 -0.86 -17.45 2.47
C LEU A 20 -1.83 -18.35 1.70
N TRP A 21 -1.33 -19.08 0.71
CA TRP A 21 -2.19 -19.97 -0.09
C TRP A 21 -2.82 -21.08 0.76
N ARG A 22 -2.10 -21.62 1.76
CA ARG A 22 -2.57 -22.72 2.61
C ARG A 22 -3.35 -22.27 3.84
N ALA A 23 -2.92 -21.18 4.47
CA ALA A 23 -3.43 -20.78 5.79
C ALA A 23 -4.49 -19.65 5.74
N GLU A 24 -4.49 -18.83 4.66
CA GLU A 24 -5.36 -17.67 4.60
C GLU A 24 -6.74 -18.02 4.00
N PRO A 25 -7.86 -17.79 4.72
CA PRO A 25 -9.20 -18.11 4.21
C PRO A 25 -9.64 -17.14 3.10
N ARG A 26 -9.20 -15.89 3.10
CA ARG A 26 -9.60 -14.84 2.16
C ARG A 26 -8.97 -15.06 0.78
N ARG A 27 -9.77 -15.43 -0.22
CA ARG A 27 -9.28 -15.73 -1.58
C ARG A 27 -8.48 -14.59 -2.21
N TRP A 28 -8.94 -13.34 -2.05
CA TRP A 28 -8.25 -12.19 -2.61
C TRP A 28 -6.83 -12.02 -2.05
N LEU A 29 -6.61 -12.31 -0.76
CA LEU A 29 -5.30 -12.18 -0.13
C LEU A 29 -4.33 -13.30 -0.56
N ARG A 30 -4.86 -14.50 -0.86
CA ARG A 30 -4.05 -15.56 -1.51
C ARG A 30 -3.52 -15.10 -2.85
N TRP A 31 -4.40 -14.54 -3.71
CA TRP A 31 -4.00 -14.00 -5.00
C TRP A 31 -3.09 -12.79 -4.88
N PHE A 32 -3.26 -11.95 -3.85
CA PHE A 32 -2.35 -10.86 -3.56
C PHE A 32 -0.94 -11.37 -3.20
N GLY A 33 -0.83 -12.48 -2.46
CA GLY A 33 0.44 -13.18 -2.22
C GLY A 33 1.10 -13.71 -3.50
N VAL A 34 0.31 -14.28 -4.43
CA VAL A 34 0.79 -14.70 -5.76
C VAL A 34 1.26 -13.51 -6.58
N ALA A 35 0.52 -12.39 -6.58
CA ALA A 35 0.92 -11.16 -7.24
C ALA A 35 2.23 -10.59 -6.68
N THR A 36 2.44 -10.69 -5.35
CA THR A 36 3.68 -10.28 -4.69
C THR A 36 4.85 -11.17 -5.14
N LEU A 37 4.64 -12.48 -5.28
CA LEU A 37 5.63 -13.38 -5.87
C LEU A 37 5.92 -13.03 -7.33
N GLY A 38 4.90 -12.74 -8.13
CA GLY A 38 5.04 -12.26 -9.50
C GLY A 38 5.87 -10.97 -9.59
N SER A 39 5.67 -10.05 -8.65
CA SER A 39 6.42 -8.79 -8.62
C SER A 39 7.91 -9.00 -8.30
N VAL A 40 8.28 -9.93 -7.41
CA VAL A 40 9.70 -10.23 -7.14
C VAL A 40 10.36 -10.97 -8.29
N ILE A 41 9.62 -11.79 -9.04
CA ILE A 41 10.14 -12.41 -10.27
C ILE A 41 10.41 -11.33 -11.32
N ALA A 42 9.44 -10.44 -11.56
CA ALA A 42 9.61 -9.30 -12.47
C ALA A 42 10.78 -8.39 -12.03
N GLN A 43 10.95 -8.20 -10.72
CA GLN A 43 12.08 -7.47 -10.15
C GLN A 43 13.44 -8.13 -10.49
N GLY A 44 13.50 -9.46 -10.40
CA GLY A 44 14.70 -10.22 -10.78
C GLY A 44 15.01 -10.10 -12.28
N LEU A 45 13.99 -10.17 -13.13
CA LEU A 45 14.13 -9.98 -14.59
C LEU A 45 14.62 -8.57 -14.93
N LEU A 46 13.98 -7.52 -14.36
CA LEU A 46 14.45 -6.14 -14.55
C LEU A 46 15.88 -5.95 -14.05
N GLY A 47 16.23 -6.53 -12.89
CA GLY A 47 17.58 -6.49 -12.36
C GLY A 47 18.59 -7.18 -13.28
N GLY A 48 18.23 -8.29 -13.94
CA GLY A 48 19.03 -8.94 -14.96
C GLY A 48 19.23 -8.06 -16.20
N LEU A 49 18.15 -7.43 -16.68
CA LEU A 49 18.18 -6.50 -17.82
C LEU A 49 19.05 -5.27 -17.54
N THR A 50 19.07 -4.74 -16.31
CA THR A 50 19.96 -3.62 -15.96
C THR A 50 21.45 -3.99 -16.16
N VAL A 51 21.82 -5.23 -15.87
CA VAL A 51 23.19 -5.71 -16.05
C VAL A 51 23.51 -5.96 -17.53
N LEU A 52 22.60 -6.60 -18.26
CA LEU A 52 22.79 -6.95 -19.67
C LEU A 52 22.91 -5.72 -20.57
N PHE A 53 22.18 -4.65 -20.28
CA PHE A 53 22.15 -3.43 -21.10
C PHE A 53 22.95 -2.26 -20.50
N PHE A 54 23.90 -2.53 -19.61
CA PHE A 54 24.79 -1.52 -19.01
C PHE A 54 24.07 -0.38 -18.30
N LEU A 55 23.06 -0.71 -17.47
CA LEU A 55 22.35 0.21 -16.59
C LEU A 55 21.58 1.36 -17.30
N PRO A 56 20.70 1.08 -18.28
CA PRO A 56 19.90 2.14 -18.90
C PRO A 56 19.03 2.82 -17.83
N ALA A 57 18.97 4.16 -17.88
CA ALA A 57 18.26 4.94 -16.85
C ALA A 57 16.77 4.54 -16.70
N VAL A 58 16.08 4.26 -17.82
CA VAL A 58 14.68 3.85 -17.83
C VAL A 58 14.47 2.51 -17.13
N ILE A 59 15.26 1.49 -17.47
CA ILE A 59 15.15 0.14 -16.89
C ILE A 59 15.52 0.20 -15.39
N SER A 60 16.59 0.94 -15.05
CA SER A 60 17.04 1.09 -13.66
C SER A 60 16.01 1.84 -12.80
N THR A 61 15.35 2.86 -13.35
CA THR A 61 14.25 3.58 -12.68
C THR A 61 13.02 2.68 -12.50
N ALA A 62 12.65 1.89 -13.52
CA ALA A 62 11.56 0.93 -13.43
C ALA A 62 11.83 -0.16 -12.39
N HIS A 63 13.08 -0.67 -12.33
CA HIS A 63 13.51 -1.62 -11.30
C HIS A 63 13.39 -1.02 -9.89
N ALA A 64 13.83 0.23 -9.69
CA ALA A 64 13.67 0.92 -8.40
C ALA A 64 12.19 1.13 -8.04
N GLY A 65 11.35 1.56 -8.98
CA GLY A 65 9.91 1.76 -8.74
C GLY A 65 9.18 0.45 -8.41
N LEU A 66 9.49 -0.64 -9.10
CA LEU A 66 8.91 -1.94 -8.81
C LEU A 66 9.37 -2.48 -7.44
N ALA A 67 10.59 -2.17 -6.99
CA ALA A 67 11.07 -2.53 -5.66
C ALA A 67 10.22 -1.87 -4.57
N GLU A 68 9.86 -0.60 -4.74
CA GLU A 68 8.97 0.11 -3.81
C GLU A 68 7.55 -0.49 -3.80
N ILE A 69 7.01 -0.86 -4.96
CA ILE A 69 5.72 -1.56 -5.05
C ILE A 69 5.79 -2.90 -4.33
N PHE A 70 6.82 -3.70 -4.57
CA PHE A 70 7.02 -4.98 -3.88
C PHE A 70 7.09 -4.78 -2.36
N PHE A 71 7.85 -3.79 -1.89
CA PHE A 71 7.94 -3.48 -0.46
C PHE A 71 6.58 -3.04 0.11
N CYS A 72 5.84 -2.21 -0.60
CA CYS A 72 4.47 -1.83 -0.23
C CYS A 72 3.52 -3.04 -0.15
N MET A 73 3.63 -4.00 -1.08
CA MET A 73 2.81 -5.22 -1.08
C MET A 73 3.14 -6.10 0.14
N THR A 74 4.41 -6.26 0.51
CA THR A 74 4.80 -7.05 1.69
C THR A 74 4.30 -6.41 2.99
N VAL A 75 4.40 -5.08 3.12
CA VAL A 75 3.85 -4.32 4.25
C VAL A 75 2.32 -4.43 4.31
N ALA A 76 1.64 -4.35 3.17
CA ALA A 76 0.19 -4.53 3.10
C ALA A 76 -0.23 -5.94 3.54
N ILE A 77 0.47 -7.00 3.14
CA ILE A 77 0.23 -8.37 3.61
C ILE A 77 0.38 -8.43 5.13
N ALA A 78 1.45 -7.87 5.69
CA ALA A 78 1.66 -7.85 7.14
C ALA A 78 0.53 -7.13 7.90
N ILE A 79 -0.02 -6.06 7.34
CA ILE A 79 -1.18 -5.35 7.90
C ILE A 79 -2.44 -6.19 7.79
N PHE A 80 -2.76 -6.72 6.63
CA PHE A 80 -3.98 -7.49 6.38
C PHE A 80 -4.03 -8.80 7.18
N THR A 81 -2.88 -9.38 7.52
CA THR A 81 -2.78 -10.59 8.35
C THR A 81 -2.60 -10.29 9.84
N SER A 82 -2.48 -9.02 10.23
CA SER A 82 -2.31 -8.65 11.64
C SER A 82 -3.58 -8.91 12.46
N PRO A 83 -3.44 -9.34 13.75
CA PRO A 83 -4.60 -9.58 14.61
C PRO A 83 -5.52 -8.36 14.74
N GLY A 84 -4.96 -7.16 14.82
CA GLY A 84 -5.72 -5.92 14.91
C GLY A 84 -6.57 -5.64 13.66
N TRP A 85 -6.08 -6.02 12.48
CA TRP A 85 -6.84 -5.93 11.24
C TRP A 85 -7.96 -6.97 11.18
N ILE A 86 -7.66 -8.23 11.53
CA ILE A 86 -8.59 -9.36 11.49
C ILE A 86 -9.72 -9.16 12.51
N ALA A 87 -9.42 -8.76 13.75
CA ALA A 87 -10.41 -8.54 14.80
C ALA A 87 -11.48 -7.50 14.45
N GLY A 88 -11.19 -6.55 13.57
CA GLY A 88 -12.18 -5.58 13.08
C GLY A 88 -13.14 -6.14 12.02
N TYR A 89 -12.96 -7.39 11.58
CA TYR A 89 -13.85 -8.08 10.64
C TYR A 89 -14.68 -9.19 11.31
N ALA A 90 -14.48 -9.48 12.59
CA ALA A 90 -15.23 -10.53 13.26
C ALA A 90 -16.71 -10.12 13.36
N PRO A 91 -17.67 -10.92 12.83
CA PRO A 91 -19.09 -10.67 12.98
C PRO A 91 -19.48 -10.61 14.47
N GLY A 92 -20.23 -9.61 14.87
CA GLY A 92 -20.68 -9.46 16.28
C GLY A 92 -19.67 -8.81 17.23
N THR A 93 -18.50 -8.39 16.77
CA THR A 93 -17.64 -7.49 17.56
C THR A 93 -18.22 -6.08 17.49
N GLU A 94 -18.79 -5.61 18.61
CA GLU A 94 -19.12 -4.19 18.77
C GLU A 94 -17.92 -3.33 18.36
N PRO A 95 -18.17 -2.21 17.62
CA PRO A 95 -17.12 -1.24 17.34
C PRO A 95 -16.43 -0.90 18.65
N ARG A 96 -15.10 -1.01 18.72
CA ARG A 96 -14.39 -0.65 19.95
C ARG A 96 -14.84 0.73 20.41
N PRO A 97 -15.30 0.89 21.69
CA PRO A 97 -15.64 2.19 22.23
C PRO A 97 -14.48 3.17 21.99
N GLY A 98 -14.74 4.28 21.30
CA GLY A 98 -13.71 5.24 20.87
C GLY A 98 -13.38 5.23 19.38
N LEU A 99 -13.87 4.25 18.59
CA LEU A 99 -13.85 4.29 17.12
C LEU A 99 -15.17 4.83 16.55
N SER A 100 -15.84 5.68 17.29
CA SER A 100 -17.04 6.40 16.85
C SER A 100 -16.70 7.46 15.80
N GLY A 101 -16.34 7.01 14.61
CA GLY A 101 -16.06 7.83 13.45
C GLY A 101 -15.18 7.07 12.49
N GLU A 102 -15.80 6.31 11.57
CA GLU A 102 -15.08 5.80 10.42
C GLU A 102 -14.31 6.94 9.73
N PRO A 103 -13.08 6.69 9.26
CA PRO A 103 -12.34 7.70 8.51
C PRO A 103 -13.15 8.21 7.33
N GLY A 104 -13.47 9.51 7.38
CA GLY A 104 -14.29 10.15 6.36
C GLY A 104 -13.61 10.20 4.98
N PRO A 105 -14.37 10.54 3.92
CA PRO A 105 -13.87 10.57 2.55
C PRO A 105 -12.68 11.53 2.38
N THR A 106 -12.65 12.62 3.16
CA THR A 106 -11.53 13.58 3.14
C THR A 106 -10.20 12.94 3.54
N LEU A 107 -10.17 12.15 4.63
CA LEU A 107 -8.94 11.47 5.03
C LEU A 107 -8.53 10.43 3.99
N ARG A 108 -9.49 9.68 3.44
CA ARG A 108 -9.22 8.69 2.38
C ARG A 108 -8.55 9.36 1.17
N LEU A 109 -9.10 10.48 0.72
CA LEU A 109 -8.54 11.24 -0.41
C LEU A 109 -7.14 11.78 -0.09
N LEU A 110 -6.98 12.49 1.04
CA LEU A 110 -5.71 13.10 1.43
C LEU A 110 -4.60 12.05 1.60
N ALA A 111 -4.88 10.94 2.29
CA ALA A 111 -3.90 9.88 2.50
C ALA A 111 -3.52 9.19 1.18
N THR A 112 -4.51 8.89 0.31
CA THR A 112 -4.24 8.29 -1.01
C THR A 112 -3.42 9.23 -1.88
N ALA A 113 -3.80 10.51 -1.96
CA ALA A 113 -3.08 11.52 -2.73
C ALA A 113 -1.64 11.69 -2.24
N ALA A 114 -1.43 11.73 -0.91
CA ALA A 114 -0.09 11.79 -0.33
C ALA A 114 0.75 10.56 -0.71
N THR A 115 0.18 9.34 -0.62
CA THR A 115 0.88 8.10 -0.98
C THR A 115 1.28 8.08 -2.45
N VAL A 116 0.38 8.47 -3.35
CA VAL A 116 0.67 8.57 -4.79
C VAL A 116 1.74 9.62 -5.07
N LEU A 117 1.65 10.78 -4.42
CA LEU A 117 2.64 11.86 -4.58
C LEU A 117 4.02 11.44 -4.10
N ILE A 118 4.11 10.75 -2.94
CA ILE A 118 5.37 10.21 -2.41
C ILE A 118 5.97 9.20 -3.39
N TYR A 119 5.18 8.26 -3.92
CA TYR A 119 5.66 7.30 -4.91
C TYR A 119 6.18 8.00 -6.18
N THR A 120 5.44 8.97 -6.70
CA THR A 120 5.86 9.78 -7.85
C THR A 120 7.18 10.51 -7.57
N GLN A 121 7.33 11.07 -6.38
CA GLN A 121 8.55 11.73 -5.94
C GLN A 121 9.76 10.78 -5.89
N ILE A 122 9.55 9.53 -5.45
CA ILE A 122 10.58 8.49 -5.47
C ILE A 122 11.01 8.18 -6.91
N ILE A 123 10.06 8.07 -7.85
CA ILE A 123 10.36 7.86 -9.27
C ILE A 123 11.16 9.01 -9.86
N VAL A 124 10.80 10.26 -9.55
CA VAL A 124 11.59 11.45 -9.96
C VAL A 124 13.00 11.38 -9.38
N GLY A 125 13.15 11.02 -8.11
CA GLY A 125 14.45 10.84 -7.44
C GLY A 125 15.28 9.71 -8.06
N ALA A 126 14.66 8.58 -8.39
CA ALA A 126 15.31 7.47 -9.08
C ALA A 126 15.77 7.89 -10.48
N THR A 127 14.92 8.59 -11.23
CA THR A 127 15.28 9.15 -12.55
C THR A 127 16.47 10.10 -12.41
N MET A 128 16.43 11.04 -11.46
CA MET A 128 17.54 11.96 -11.18
C MET A 128 18.86 11.21 -10.89
N ARG A 129 18.79 10.13 -10.11
CA ARG A 129 19.96 9.29 -9.77
C ARG A 129 20.52 8.58 -11.01
N HIS A 130 19.67 7.94 -11.81
CA HIS A 130 20.07 7.11 -12.95
C HIS A 130 20.44 7.92 -14.19
N THR A 131 20.00 9.16 -14.29
CA THR A 131 20.45 10.11 -15.35
C THR A 131 21.70 10.91 -14.96
N GLY A 132 22.23 10.70 -13.74
CA GLY A 132 23.39 11.44 -13.26
C GLY A 132 23.08 12.90 -12.80
N ALA A 133 21.81 13.31 -12.82
CA ALA A 133 21.40 14.68 -12.52
C ALA A 133 21.46 15.07 -11.03
N GLY A 134 21.82 14.14 -10.13
CA GLY A 134 21.76 14.35 -8.67
C GLY A 134 22.69 15.42 -8.10
N LEU A 135 23.65 15.93 -8.86
CA LEU A 135 24.52 17.04 -8.49
C LEU A 135 24.45 18.20 -9.49
N ALA A 136 23.41 18.23 -10.34
CA ALA A 136 23.24 19.30 -11.33
C ALA A 136 23.03 20.68 -10.68
N ILE A 137 22.52 20.70 -9.43
CA ILE A 137 22.43 21.89 -8.58
C ILE A 137 23.25 21.60 -7.33
N PRO A 138 24.46 22.19 -7.19
CA PRO A 138 25.44 21.79 -6.17
C PRO A 138 25.21 22.36 -4.77
N ASP A 139 24.40 23.40 -4.65
CA ASP A 139 24.12 24.13 -3.40
C ASP A 139 22.75 23.75 -2.79
N PHE A 140 22.56 24.04 -1.51
CA PHE A 140 21.32 23.85 -0.76
C PHE A 140 21.27 24.87 0.41
N PRO A 141 20.15 25.51 0.69
CA PRO A 141 18.81 25.37 0.06
C PRO A 141 18.66 26.11 -1.26
N LEU A 142 19.59 26.97 -1.60
CA LEU A 142 19.57 27.75 -2.84
C LEU A 142 19.92 26.90 -4.08
N MET A 143 19.81 27.52 -5.26
CA MET A 143 20.07 26.93 -6.57
C MET A 143 20.94 27.93 -7.34
N PHE A 144 22.26 27.71 -7.33
CA PHE A 144 23.26 28.67 -7.85
C PHE A 144 23.18 30.06 -7.17
N GLY A 145 22.91 30.05 -5.83
CA GLY A 145 22.72 31.27 -5.06
C GLY A 145 21.33 31.91 -5.14
N HIS A 146 20.44 31.38 -5.95
CA HIS A 146 19.08 31.89 -6.18
C HIS A 146 18.00 30.87 -5.72
N LEU A 147 16.72 31.30 -5.63
CA LEU A 147 15.59 30.42 -5.33
C LEU A 147 15.14 29.62 -6.57
N ILE A 148 15.41 30.13 -7.76
CA ILE A 148 15.11 29.50 -9.04
C ILE A 148 16.39 29.55 -9.86
N PRO A 149 16.78 28.45 -10.55
CA PRO A 149 17.95 28.48 -11.42
C PRO A 149 17.86 29.54 -12.50
N ASP A 150 18.93 30.26 -12.74
CA ASP A 150 19.08 31.31 -13.77
C ASP A 150 19.36 30.73 -15.16
N HIS A 151 19.80 29.47 -15.22
CA HIS A 151 20.02 28.73 -16.45
C HIS A 151 19.44 27.32 -16.35
N TRP A 152 19.08 26.71 -17.49
CA TRP A 152 18.39 25.45 -17.54
C TRP A 152 19.09 24.43 -18.44
N SER A 153 19.13 23.22 -17.93
CA SER A 153 19.44 21.99 -18.70
C SER A 153 18.46 20.89 -18.27
N SER A 154 18.39 19.80 -19.02
CA SER A 154 17.56 18.65 -18.61
C SER A 154 17.93 18.11 -17.24
N ALA A 155 19.21 18.09 -16.88
CA ALA A 155 19.69 17.66 -15.57
C ALA A 155 19.25 18.62 -14.44
N ILE A 156 19.36 19.93 -14.68
CA ILE A 156 18.91 20.96 -13.71
C ILE A 156 17.38 20.88 -13.56
N ALA A 157 16.63 20.72 -14.67
CA ALA A 157 15.18 20.61 -14.62
C ALA A 157 14.71 19.40 -13.80
N ILE A 158 15.33 18.21 -13.95
CA ILE A 158 15.02 17.02 -13.17
C ILE A 158 15.34 17.27 -11.67
N HIS A 159 16.51 17.84 -11.35
CA HIS A 159 16.90 18.12 -9.97
C HIS A 159 15.97 19.16 -9.32
N PHE A 160 15.65 20.23 -10.05
CA PHE A 160 14.68 21.25 -9.60
C PHE A 160 13.30 20.64 -9.33
N THR A 161 12.78 19.81 -10.26
CA THR A 161 11.50 19.09 -10.11
C THR A 161 11.52 18.23 -8.86
N HIS A 162 12.63 17.51 -8.59
CA HIS A 162 12.78 16.72 -7.36
C HIS A 162 12.71 17.58 -6.09
N ARG A 163 13.33 18.75 -6.07
CA ARG A 163 13.28 19.67 -4.91
C ARG A 163 11.89 20.26 -4.68
N VAL A 164 11.24 20.72 -5.76
CA VAL A 164 9.86 21.22 -5.68
C VAL A 164 8.91 20.11 -5.25
N GLY A 165 9.07 18.91 -5.82
CA GLY A 165 8.30 17.73 -5.42
C GLY A 165 8.49 17.37 -3.94
N ALA A 166 9.70 17.53 -3.36
CA ALA A 166 9.93 17.30 -1.95
C ALA A 166 9.17 18.30 -1.07
N LEU A 167 9.04 19.57 -1.47
CA LEU A 167 8.20 20.55 -0.78
C LEU A 167 6.72 20.17 -0.84
N LEU A 168 6.23 19.75 -2.01
CA LEU A 168 4.83 19.31 -2.19
C LEU A 168 4.53 18.08 -1.34
N VAL A 169 5.41 17.09 -1.31
CA VAL A 169 5.30 15.90 -0.46
C VAL A 169 5.28 16.29 1.02
N SER A 170 6.18 17.17 1.45
CA SER A 170 6.22 17.66 2.84
C SER A 170 4.91 18.35 3.22
N GLY A 171 4.38 19.22 2.35
CA GLY A 171 3.09 19.87 2.54
C GLY A 171 1.92 18.87 2.62
N ALA A 172 1.90 17.86 1.75
CA ALA A 172 0.88 16.80 1.76
C ALA A 172 0.93 15.99 3.07
N ILE A 173 2.12 15.60 3.54
CA ILE A 173 2.31 14.88 4.81
C ILE A 173 1.83 15.72 5.99
N LEU A 174 2.19 17.00 6.05
CA LEU A 174 1.74 17.91 7.09
C LEU A 174 0.22 18.11 7.07
N THR A 175 -0.40 18.15 5.88
CA THR A 175 -1.85 18.24 5.72
C THR A 175 -2.55 16.99 6.24
N VAL A 176 -2.05 15.79 5.90
CA VAL A 176 -2.56 14.52 6.43
C VAL A 176 -2.44 14.50 7.95
N PHE A 177 -1.27 14.86 8.49
CA PHE A 177 -1.04 14.89 9.93
C PHE A 177 -1.96 15.88 10.65
N ALA A 178 -2.10 17.11 10.15
CA ALA A 178 -2.99 18.14 10.72
C ALA A 178 -4.45 17.66 10.71
N HIS A 179 -4.90 17.04 9.61
CA HIS A 179 -6.26 16.49 9.52
C HIS A 179 -6.48 15.34 10.51
N VAL A 180 -5.52 14.40 10.62
CA VAL A 180 -5.60 13.29 11.59
C VAL A 180 -5.60 13.85 13.03
N ARG A 181 -4.72 14.82 13.34
CA ARG A 181 -4.64 15.44 14.66
C ARG A 181 -5.91 16.20 15.05
N SER A 182 -6.57 16.85 14.10
CA SER A 182 -7.79 17.65 14.36
C SER A 182 -9.06 16.79 14.49
N ARG A 183 -9.14 15.67 13.78
CA ARG A 183 -10.37 14.88 13.68
C ARG A 183 -10.26 13.48 14.30
N TYR A 184 -9.04 12.94 14.45
CA TYR A 184 -8.77 11.55 14.84
C TYR A 184 -7.67 11.45 15.90
N ARG A 185 -7.48 12.47 16.74
CA ARG A 185 -6.37 12.53 17.73
C ARG A 185 -6.34 11.35 18.68
N ASP A 186 -7.49 10.80 19.04
CA ASP A 186 -7.62 9.69 19.99
C ASP A 186 -7.48 8.32 19.32
N HIS A 187 -7.47 8.28 17.98
CA HIS A 187 -7.26 7.10 17.18
C HIS A 187 -5.75 6.80 17.02
N ARG A 188 -5.18 6.10 18.00
CA ARG A 188 -3.74 5.78 18.03
C ARG A 188 -3.25 5.11 16.75
N GLU A 189 -4.11 4.34 16.09
CA GLU A 189 -3.81 3.63 14.84
C GLU A 189 -3.57 4.57 13.66
N LEU A 190 -4.19 5.75 13.64
CA LEU A 190 -3.97 6.80 12.64
C LEU A 190 -2.93 7.80 13.11
N MET A 191 -2.99 8.20 14.38
CA MET A 191 -2.13 9.25 14.92
C MET A 191 -0.65 8.87 14.94
N ARG A 192 -0.33 7.62 15.36
CA ARG A 192 1.07 7.15 15.44
C ARG A 192 1.77 7.15 14.07
N PRO A 193 1.23 6.50 13.01
CA PRO A 193 1.88 6.54 11.71
C PRO A 193 1.86 7.94 11.07
N ALA A 194 0.83 8.76 11.30
CA ALA A 194 0.82 10.13 10.81
C ALA A 194 1.92 10.99 11.46
N ALA A 195 2.16 10.84 12.77
CA ALA A 195 3.27 11.51 13.46
C ALA A 195 4.63 10.96 13.00
N LEU A 196 4.75 9.64 12.80
CA LEU A 196 5.97 9.03 12.28
C LEU A 196 6.32 9.56 10.88
N MET A 197 5.33 9.75 9.99
CA MET A 197 5.56 10.34 8.67
C MET A 197 6.19 11.74 8.76
N VAL A 198 5.74 12.58 9.71
CA VAL A 198 6.32 13.91 9.93
C VAL A 198 7.78 13.80 10.36
N GLY A 199 8.09 12.91 11.31
CA GLY A 199 9.48 12.66 11.72
C GLY A 199 10.34 12.16 10.55
N LEU A 200 9.82 11.19 9.79
CA LEU A 200 10.54 10.62 8.65
C LEU A 200 10.77 11.65 7.53
N VAL A 201 9.81 12.54 7.24
CA VAL A 201 10.03 13.57 6.19
C VAL A 201 11.07 14.59 6.59
N VAL A 202 11.17 14.93 7.88
CA VAL A 202 12.25 15.81 8.37
C VAL A 202 13.61 15.13 8.15
N VAL A 203 13.74 13.87 8.55
CA VAL A 203 14.97 13.07 8.30
C VAL A 203 15.24 12.95 6.80
N GLN A 204 14.23 12.71 5.98
CA GLN A 204 14.34 12.56 4.53
C GLN A 204 14.87 13.83 3.85
N VAL A 205 14.35 15.00 4.21
CA VAL A 205 14.82 16.29 3.67
C VAL A 205 16.25 16.57 4.12
N THR A 206 16.58 16.30 5.37
CA THR A 206 17.94 16.44 5.91
C THR A 206 18.92 15.54 5.16
N LEU A 207 18.59 14.26 4.99
CA LEU A 207 19.43 13.31 4.24
C LEU A 207 19.57 13.73 2.77
N GLY A 208 18.50 14.27 2.16
CA GLY A 208 18.56 14.82 0.80
C GLY A 208 19.52 15.99 0.67
N ALA A 209 19.46 16.95 1.60
CA ALA A 209 20.41 18.06 1.67
C ALA A 209 21.84 17.57 1.86
N MET A 210 22.06 16.65 2.81
CA MET A 210 23.38 16.06 3.06
C MET A 210 23.92 15.30 1.84
N THR A 211 23.06 14.62 1.06
CA THR A 211 23.46 13.92 -0.17
C THR A 211 24.06 14.88 -1.20
N VAL A 212 23.48 16.08 -1.33
CA VAL A 212 24.02 17.14 -2.21
C VAL A 212 25.32 17.70 -1.64
N LEU A 213 25.33 18.13 -0.37
CA LEU A 213 26.47 18.76 0.27
C LEU A 213 27.69 17.85 0.43
N SER A 214 27.47 16.55 0.65
CA SER A 214 28.53 15.53 0.70
C SER A 214 28.98 15.01 -0.67
N ARG A 215 28.48 15.61 -1.77
CA ARG A 215 28.75 15.15 -3.15
C ARG A 215 28.43 13.68 -3.38
N ARG A 216 27.28 13.23 -2.86
CA ARG A 216 26.74 11.86 -2.98
C ARG A 216 27.55 10.82 -2.20
N ASP A 217 27.93 11.14 -0.96
CA ASP A 217 28.45 10.11 -0.07
C ASP A 217 27.58 8.85 -0.10
N PRO A 218 28.16 7.64 -0.30
CA PRO A 218 27.37 6.40 -0.50
C PRO A 218 26.46 6.06 0.66
N TRP A 219 26.87 6.31 1.90
CA TRP A 219 26.08 6.02 3.10
C TRP A 219 24.89 6.96 3.23
N THR A 220 25.14 8.27 3.10
CA THR A 220 24.10 9.29 3.15
C THR A 220 23.05 9.05 2.07
N ASN A 221 23.48 8.77 0.84
CA ASN A 221 22.59 8.47 -0.26
C ASN A 221 21.78 7.17 -0.05
N SER A 222 22.39 6.14 0.54
CA SER A 222 21.69 4.89 0.85
C SER A 222 20.64 5.07 1.95
N PHE A 223 20.96 5.83 3.00
CA PHE A 223 19.99 6.18 4.05
C PHE A 223 18.86 7.06 3.53
N HIS A 224 19.14 7.97 2.60
CA HIS A 224 18.10 8.77 1.95
C HIS A 224 17.10 7.90 1.17
N VAL A 225 17.58 6.91 0.40
CA VAL A 225 16.73 5.95 -0.32
C VAL A 225 15.91 5.11 0.66
N LEU A 226 16.53 4.56 1.71
CA LEU A 226 15.84 3.77 2.73
C LEU A 226 14.76 4.58 3.45
N CYS A 227 15.07 5.81 3.85
CA CYS A 227 14.11 6.69 4.51
C CYS A 227 12.92 7.00 3.59
N GLY A 228 13.16 7.20 2.28
CA GLY A 228 12.09 7.38 1.28
C GLY A 228 11.12 6.20 1.23
N ALA A 229 11.63 4.97 1.24
CA ALA A 229 10.82 3.75 1.31
C ALA A 229 9.99 3.68 2.61
N LEU A 230 10.56 4.10 3.75
CA LEU A 230 9.85 4.16 5.03
C LEU A 230 8.76 5.24 5.05
N VAL A 231 9.00 6.40 4.43
CA VAL A 231 7.96 7.44 4.26
C VAL A 231 6.81 6.90 3.42
N LEU A 232 7.09 6.24 2.30
CA LEU A 232 6.08 5.66 1.43
C LEU A 232 5.24 4.60 2.15
N THR A 233 5.88 3.64 2.80
CA THR A 233 5.18 2.55 3.48
C THR A 233 4.39 3.03 4.69
N THR A 234 4.90 4.03 5.42
CA THR A 234 4.15 4.65 6.53
C THR A 234 2.92 5.40 6.02
N SER A 235 3.03 6.10 4.88
CA SER A 235 1.88 6.72 4.21
C SER A 235 0.87 5.69 3.73
N LEU A 236 1.33 4.56 3.17
CA LEU A 236 0.46 3.44 2.80
C LEU A 236 -0.30 2.89 4.01
N ILE A 237 0.34 2.76 5.18
CA ILE A 237 -0.32 2.32 6.42
C ILE A 237 -1.49 3.26 6.78
N VAL A 238 -1.27 4.58 6.73
CA VAL A 238 -2.35 5.56 6.97
C VAL A 238 -3.47 5.40 5.95
N THR A 239 -3.12 5.24 4.67
CA THR A 239 -4.08 5.04 3.59
C THR A 239 -4.91 3.77 3.77
N LEU A 240 -4.28 2.63 4.01
CA LEU A 240 -5.00 1.36 4.24
C LEU A 240 -5.94 1.44 5.44
N ARG A 241 -5.51 2.08 6.53
CA ARG A 241 -6.35 2.28 7.72
C ARG A 241 -7.48 3.25 7.47
N ALA A 242 -7.28 4.29 6.66
CA ALA A 242 -8.34 5.20 6.26
C ALA A 242 -9.42 4.52 5.40
N TRP A 243 -9.04 3.53 4.60
CA TRP A 243 -9.94 2.76 3.75
C TRP A 243 -10.53 1.51 4.40
N ARG A 244 -10.15 1.18 5.64
CA ARG A 244 -10.50 -0.09 6.29
C ARG A 244 -12.00 -0.35 6.34
N GLY A 245 -12.82 0.61 6.79
CA GLY A 245 -14.28 0.47 6.85
C GLY A 245 -14.87 0.18 5.47
N SER A 246 -14.51 0.96 4.46
CA SER A 246 -14.99 0.77 3.08
C SER A 246 -14.57 -0.56 2.45
N ILE A 247 -13.44 -1.15 2.85
CA ILE A 247 -13.00 -2.47 2.41
C ILE A 247 -13.83 -3.56 3.09
N ALA A 248 -14.15 -3.40 4.38
CA ALA A 248 -15.00 -4.30 5.14
C ALA A 248 -16.41 -4.35 4.55
N ASP A 249 -17.04 -3.20 4.32
CA ASP A 249 -18.40 -3.11 3.76
C ASP A 249 -18.52 -3.77 2.39
N ARG A 250 -17.51 -3.60 1.53
CA ARG A 250 -17.49 -4.26 0.22
C ARG A 250 -17.33 -5.77 0.34
N GLY A 251 -16.53 -6.24 1.30
CA GLY A 251 -16.37 -7.66 1.58
C GLY A 251 -17.68 -8.31 2.03
N LEU A 252 -18.44 -7.66 2.91
CA LEU A 252 -19.74 -8.13 3.38
C LEU A 252 -20.76 -8.19 2.23
N ARG A 253 -20.90 -7.14 1.44
CA ARG A 253 -21.85 -7.11 0.30
C ARG A 253 -21.56 -8.20 -0.74
N ILE A 254 -20.29 -8.53 -0.97
CA ILE A 254 -19.92 -9.63 -1.87
C ILE A 254 -20.30 -10.99 -1.26
N ALA A 255 -20.14 -11.17 0.06
CA ALA A 255 -20.55 -12.38 0.75
C ALA A 255 -22.06 -12.57 0.68
N ASP A 256 -22.84 -11.53 1.01
CA ASP A 256 -24.31 -11.52 0.96
C ASP A 256 -24.82 -11.83 -0.47
N SER A 257 -24.22 -11.25 -1.49
CA SER A 257 -24.60 -11.50 -2.89
C SER A 257 -24.30 -12.94 -3.36
N ILE A 258 -23.28 -13.58 -2.79
CA ILE A 258 -22.94 -14.98 -3.08
C ILE A 258 -23.92 -15.93 -2.36
N GLU A 259 -24.33 -15.61 -1.12
CA GLU A 259 -25.33 -16.38 -0.37
C GLU A 259 -26.69 -16.30 -1.02
N ASP A 260 -27.16 -15.12 -1.45
CA ASP A 260 -28.41 -14.93 -2.18
C ASP A 260 -28.42 -15.70 -3.51
N SER A 261 -27.34 -15.65 -4.27
CA SER A 261 -27.25 -16.42 -5.52
C SER A 261 -27.19 -17.94 -5.30
N GLY A 262 -26.63 -18.37 -4.17
CA GLY A 262 -26.59 -19.78 -3.76
C GLY A 262 -27.93 -20.30 -3.21
N ALA A 263 -28.72 -19.42 -2.59
CA ALA A 263 -30.07 -19.73 -2.11
C ALA A 263 -31.07 -19.87 -3.27
N ASP A 264 -30.97 -18.99 -4.27
CA ASP A 264 -31.84 -19.01 -5.46
C ASP A 264 -31.58 -20.27 -6.31
N SER A 265 -30.33 -20.72 -6.42
CA SER A 265 -29.99 -21.99 -7.11
C SER A 265 -30.49 -23.25 -6.38
N ARG A 266 -30.64 -23.24 -5.05
CA ARG A 266 -31.22 -24.33 -4.26
C ARG A 266 -32.74 -24.29 -4.27
N GLY A 267 -33.35 -23.12 -4.28
CA GLY A 267 -34.81 -22.94 -4.41
C GLY A 267 -35.35 -23.44 -5.74
N SER A 268 -34.61 -23.23 -6.82
CA SER A 268 -34.97 -23.68 -8.16
C SER A 268 -34.91 -25.20 -8.32
N GLN A 269 -34.13 -25.94 -7.52
CA GLN A 269 -34.06 -27.41 -7.56
C GLN A 269 -35.15 -28.11 -6.75
N LEU A 270 -35.84 -27.41 -5.82
CA LEU A 270 -36.90 -27.99 -4.98
C LEU A 270 -38.30 -27.88 -5.57
N ILE A 271 -38.50 -27.11 -6.65
CA ILE A 271 -39.83 -26.91 -7.29
C ILE A 271 -40.14 -27.94 -8.36
N HIS A 272 -39.25 -28.87 -8.68
CA HIS A 272 -39.49 -29.90 -9.72
C HIS A 272 -39.52 -31.34 -9.18
N ASN A 273 -40.39 -31.63 -8.18
CA ASN A 273 -40.76 -32.97 -7.86
C ASN A 273 -42.26 -33.08 -7.47
N PRO A 274 -43.20 -33.39 -8.40
CA PRO A 274 -44.58 -33.61 -8.06
C PRO A 274 -44.72 -34.98 -7.43
N ILE A 275 -44.67 -35.09 -6.11
CA ILE A 275 -45.05 -36.33 -5.41
C ILE A 275 -46.58 -36.38 -5.37
N ARG A 276 -47.10 -37.37 -6.13
CA ARG A 276 -48.43 -37.91 -6.10
C ARG A 276 -48.92 -38.13 -4.67
N ASN A 277 -50.08 -37.59 -4.36
CA ASN A 277 -50.86 -37.90 -3.19
C ASN A 277 -51.63 -39.19 -3.36
N PRO A 278 -51.49 -40.24 -2.53
CA PRO A 278 -52.47 -41.30 -2.44
C PRO A 278 -53.45 -40.98 -1.32
N GLN A 279 -54.70 -40.82 -1.71
CA GLN A 279 -55.89 -40.82 -0.86
C GLN A 279 -55.86 -42.02 0.10
N SER A 280 -56.15 -41.81 1.38
CA SER A 280 -56.73 -42.82 2.26
C SER A 280 -57.82 -42.17 3.11
N THR A 281 -59.00 -42.47 2.67
CA THR A 281 -60.29 -42.50 3.40
C THR A 281 -60.16 -43.30 4.67
N ILE A 282 -60.49 -42.77 5.85
CA ILE A 282 -61.06 -43.47 7.00
C ILE A 282 -61.93 -42.45 7.78
N ARG A 283 -63.10 -42.54 7.54
CA ARG A 283 -64.41 -42.69 8.13
C ARG A 283 -64.45 -42.49 9.66
N ASN A 284 -65.28 -41.48 10.04
CA ASN A 284 -65.92 -41.27 11.35
C ASN A 284 -66.53 -42.57 11.88
N ASP A 285 -66.42 -42.79 13.22
CA ASP A 285 -67.61 -43.13 14.02
C ASP A 285 -67.34 -43.06 15.55
N ARG A 286 -68.38 -42.49 16.26
CA ARG A 286 -68.77 -42.62 17.67
C ARG A 286 -68.01 -41.80 18.68
N ALA A 287 -68.52 -40.68 19.23
CA ALA A 287 -69.80 -40.52 19.95
C ALA A 287 -69.95 -41.44 21.20
N ARG A 288 -69.98 -40.75 22.38
CA ARG A 288 -70.60 -41.16 23.69
C ARG A 288 -69.72 -42.04 24.61
N ALA A 289 -69.23 -41.46 25.65
CA ALA A 289 -69.66 -41.53 27.06
C ALA A 289 -68.85 -40.53 27.88
#